data_16a5748b93b46523d7218d515a7fbd08
#
_entry.id   16a5748b93b46523d7218d515a7fbd08
#
_cell.length_a   1.000
_cell.length_b   1.000
_cell.length_c   1.000
_cell.angle_alpha   90.00
_cell.angle_beta   90.00
_cell.angle_gamma   90.00
#
_symmetry.space_group_name_H-M   'P 1'
#
loop_
_entity.id
_entity.type
_entity.pdbx_description
1 polymer ?
#
loop_
_entity_poly.entity_id
_entity_poly.type
_entity_poly.pdbx_seq_one_letter_code
_entity_poly.pdbx_strand_id
1 'polypeptide(L)'
;MATKTIAPTRMELTRLKTRVRTAIRGHKLLKDKRDELMRQFLEIVRRNRELRMRVDEGLSEANRSLAVASAIMSPEMLEQSLLYPRQRVELGMTFKNIMSVNVPIYDFKTELEDASSIYPYGFALTSGELDDALSVLAGVFRDMLELAQIEKTMQLLADEIERTRRRVNALEYIMIPEMQTNIKYISMKLEENDRSTKVRLMKVKDMVLEAAGYGKN
;
A
#
# COMPACT_ATOMS: atom_id res chain seq x y z
N MET A 1 -24.51 -5.67 -17.63
CA MET A 1 -23.15 -5.55 -18.18
C MET A 1 -23.17 -6.07 -19.61
N ALA A 2 -22.75 -5.26 -20.59
CA ALA A 2 -22.72 -5.67 -21.99
C ALA A 2 -21.71 -6.82 -22.15
N THR A 3 -22.18 -8.01 -22.42
CA THR A 3 -21.37 -9.17 -22.76
C THR A 3 -20.62 -8.85 -24.06
N LYS A 4 -19.34 -8.62 -23.94
CA LYS A 4 -18.47 -8.43 -25.10
C LYS A 4 -18.61 -9.69 -25.97
N THR A 5 -19.19 -9.55 -27.14
CA THR A 5 -19.44 -10.66 -28.07
C THR A 5 -18.08 -11.20 -28.53
N ILE A 6 -17.65 -12.33 -27.94
CA ILE A 6 -16.38 -12.96 -28.28
C ILE A 6 -16.63 -13.91 -29.45
N ALA A 7 -15.84 -13.80 -30.52
CA ALA A 7 -15.93 -14.70 -31.65
C ALA A 7 -15.57 -16.12 -31.22
N PRO A 8 -16.43 -17.16 -31.47
CA PRO A 8 -16.20 -18.53 -31.05
C PRO A 8 -15.22 -19.24 -32.00
N THR A 9 -13.92 -18.99 -31.79
CA THR A 9 -12.84 -19.60 -32.58
C THR A 9 -11.94 -20.49 -31.73
N ARG A 10 -11.33 -21.53 -32.30
CA ARG A 10 -10.36 -22.39 -31.58
C ARG A 10 -9.14 -21.61 -31.09
N MET A 11 -8.72 -20.60 -31.86
CA MET A 11 -7.61 -19.74 -31.47
C MET A 11 -7.94 -18.92 -30.22
N GLU A 12 -9.13 -18.31 -30.16
CA GLU A 12 -9.56 -17.51 -28.98
C GLU A 12 -9.78 -18.40 -27.74
N LEU A 13 -10.27 -19.62 -27.92
CA LEU A 13 -10.37 -20.61 -26.85
C LEU A 13 -8.99 -20.90 -26.22
N THR A 14 -7.98 -21.15 -27.03
CA THR A 14 -6.62 -21.42 -26.55
C THR A 14 -6.02 -20.20 -25.84
N ARG A 15 -6.24 -19.02 -26.43
CA ARG A 15 -5.81 -17.75 -25.83
C ARG A 15 -6.45 -17.50 -24.46
N LEU A 16 -7.77 -17.70 -24.33
CA LEU A 16 -8.48 -17.55 -23.07
C LEU A 16 -8.04 -18.57 -22.02
N LYS A 17 -7.85 -19.84 -22.39
CA LYS A 17 -7.32 -20.87 -21.50
C LYS A 17 -5.94 -20.49 -20.94
N THR A 18 -5.06 -19.94 -21.77
CA THR A 18 -3.74 -19.46 -21.33
C THR A 18 -3.88 -18.25 -20.41
N ARG A 19 -4.75 -17.30 -20.75
CA ARG A 19 -5.03 -16.11 -19.91
C ARG A 19 -5.59 -16.47 -18.52
N VAL A 20 -6.53 -17.40 -18.44
CA VAL A 20 -7.07 -17.88 -17.16
C VAL A 20 -5.97 -18.51 -16.31
N ARG A 21 -5.12 -19.34 -16.92
CA ARG A 21 -4.01 -19.97 -16.21
C ARG A 21 -3.02 -18.94 -15.65
N THR A 22 -2.72 -17.90 -16.43
CA THR A 22 -1.88 -16.78 -15.98
C THR A 22 -2.58 -15.96 -14.91
N ALA A 23 -3.87 -15.68 -15.05
CA ALA A 23 -4.67 -14.94 -14.08
C ALA A 23 -4.73 -15.65 -12.71
N ILE A 24 -4.91 -16.98 -12.70
CA ILE A 24 -4.92 -17.78 -11.47
C ILE A 24 -3.55 -17.73 -10.77
N ARG A 25 -2.44 -17.84 -11.52
CA ARG A 25 -1.10 -17.70 -10.93
C ARG A 25 -0.88 -16.29 -10.40
N GLY A 26 -1.25 -15.26 -11.16
CA GLY A 26 -1.15 -13.86 -10.76
C GLY A 26 -1.99 -13.56 -9.52
N HIS A 27 -3.21 -14.10 -9.43
CA HIS A 27 -4.06 -13.99 -8.25
C HIS A 27 -3.36 -14.57 -7.00
N LYS A 28 -2.78 -15.77 -7.10
CA LYS A 28 -2.05 -16.39 -5.98
C LYS A 28 -0.87 -15.52 -5.53
N LEU A 29 -0.02 -15.07 -6.46
CA LEU A 29 1.13 -14.23 -6.15
C LEU A 29 0.74 -12.88 -5.53
N LEU A 30 -0.34 -12.26 -6.02
CA LEU A 30 -0.85 -11.00 -5.43
C LEU A 30 -1.45 -11.22 -4.05
N LYS A 31 -2.09 -12.36 -3.81
CA LYS A 31 -2.59 -12.73 -2.50
C LYS A 31 -1.43 -12.91 -1.51
N ASP A 32 -0.41 -13.68 -1.89
CA ASP A 32 0.79 -13.88 -1.08
C ASP A 32 1.50 -12.54 -0.79
N LYS A 33 1.61 -11.65 -1.82
CA LYS A 33 2.15 -10.29 -1.63
C LYS A 33 1.33 -9.48 -0.63
N ARG A 34 0.00 -9.50 -0.73
CA ARG A 34 -0.89 -8.79 0.18
C ARG A 34 -0.73 -9.27 1.63
N ASP A 35 -0.66 -10.58 1.81
CA ASP A 35 -0.58 -11.18 3.14
C ASP A 35 0.77 -10.85 3.81
N GLU A 36 1.87 -10.83 3.04
CA GLU A 36 3.18 -10.41 3.54
C GLU A 36 3.23 -8.90 3.84
N LEU A 37 2.66 -8.04 2.98
CA LEU A 37 2.53 -6.61 3.26
C LEU A 37 1.72 -6.35 4.53
N MET A 38 0.64 -7.10 4.75
CA MET A 38 -0.18 -7.01 5.96
C MET A 38 0.60 -7.39 7.21
N ARG A 39 1.43 -8.44 7.14
CA ARG A 39 2.28 -8.87 8.25
C ARG A 39 3.25 -7.76 8.65
N GLN A 40 3.96 -7.17 7.68
CA GLN A 40 4.90 -6.06 7.92
C GLN A 40 4.18 -4.80 8.41
N PHE A 41 3.01 -4.50 7.88
CA PHE A 41 2.19 -3.39 8.34
C PHE A 41 1.80 -3.53 9.82
N LEU A 42 1.36 -4.70 10.25
CA LEU A 42 1.00 -4.95 11.66
C LEU A 42 2.19 -4.82 12.61
N GLU A 43 3.38 -5.20 12.18
CA GLU A 43 4.62 -5.02 12.95
C GLU A 43 4.94 -3.53 13.14
N ILE A 44 4.84 -2.75 12.06
CA ILE A 44 5.05 -1.30 12.09
C ILE A 44 3.98 -0.60 12.95
N VAL A 45 2.71 -1.04 12.90
CA VAL A 45 1.63 -0.50 13.74
C VAL A 45 1.94 -0.65 15.23
N ARG A 46 2.48 -1.79 15.65
CA ARG A 46 2.87 -2.00 17.05
C ARG A 46 3.96 -1.01 17.47
N ARG A 47 5.01 -0.88 16.66
CA ARG A 47 6.09 0.07 16.91
C ARG A 47 5.60 1.52 16.92
N ASN A 48 4.70 1.88 16.00
CA ASN A 48 4.07 3.20 15.98
C ASN A 48 3.33 3.50 17.29
N ARG A 49 2.55 2.54 17.78
CA ARG A 49 1.81 2.72 19.04
C ARG A 49 2.75 2.95 20.23
N GLU A 50 3.83 2.20 20.33
CA GLU A 50 4.81 2.34 21.42
C GLU A 50 5.51 3.72 21.37
N LEU A 51 5.93 4.14 20.17
CA LEU A 51 6.54 5.45 19.96
C LEU A 51 5.57 6.58 20.26
N ARG A 52 4.32 6.46 19.81
CA ARG A 52 3.29 7.48 20.04
C ARG A 52 3.00 7.67 21.50
N MET A 53 2.91 6.58 22.28
CA MET A 53 2.73 6.67 23.72
C MET A 53 3.90 7.42 24.40
N ARG A 54 5.15 7.13 24.03
CA ARG A 54 6.33 7.84 24.57
C ARG A 54 6.33 9.32 24.20
N VAL A 55 5.99 9.64 22.95
CA VAL A 55 5.89 11.03 22.49
C VAL A 55 4.77 11.77 23.23
N ASP A 56 3.59 11.15 23.37
CA ASP A 56 2.45 11.76 24.08
C ASP A 56 2.76 12.01 25.58
N GLU A 57 3.44 11.06 26.24
CA GLU A 57 3.90 11.20 27.63
C GLU A 57 4.91 12.36 27.77
N GLY A 58 5.93 12.36 26.91
CA GLY A 58 6.96 13.42 26.97
C GLY A 58 6.43 14.80 26.60
N LEU A 59 5.54 14.92 25.60
CA LEU A 59 4.87 16.17 25.29
C LEU A 59 3.97 16.64 26.42
N SER A 60 3.28 15.72 27.11
CA SER A 60 2.46 16.06 28.29
C SER A 60 3.31 16.63 29.44
N GLU A 61 4.49 16.03 29.66
CA GLU A 61 5.44 16.53 30.68
C GLU A 61 6.01 17.90 30.30
N ALA A 62 6.50 18.06 29.05
CA ALA A 62 6.99 19.34 28.54
C ALA A 62 5.94 20.45 28.63
N ASN A 63 4.69 20.16 28.25
CA ASN A 63 3.59 21.10 28.32
C ASN A 63 3.24 21.50 29.80
N ARG A 64 3.36 20.55 30.71
CA ARG A 64 3.14 20.81 32.15
C ARG A 64 4.20 21.78 32.68
N SER A 65 5.47 21.54 32.42
CA SER A 65 6.57 22.39 32.82
C SER A 65 6.47 23.78 32.16
N LEU A 66 6.09 23.84 30.88
CA LEU A 66 5.85 25.09 30.16
C LEU A 66 4.66 25.89 30.78
N ALA A 67 3.59 25.20 31.17
CA ALA A 67 2.46 25.86 31.84
C ALA A 67 2.84 26.47 33.18
N VAL A 68 3.70 25.80 33.98
CA VAL A 68 4.23 26.34 35.22
C VAL A 68 5.15 27.54 34.96
N ALA A 69 6.06 27.41 33.96
CA ALA A 69 6.92 28.51 33.54
C ALA A 69 6.12 29.75 33.13
N SER A 70 5.04 29.56 32.35
CA SER A 70 4.16 30.65 31.89
C SER A 70 3.35 31.31 33.02
N ALA A 71 3.15 30.62 34.16
CA ALA A 71 2.50 31.18 35.32
C ALA A 71 3.46 32.04 36.19
N ILE A 72 4.77 31.75 36.12
CA ILE A 72 5.81 32.45 36.88
C ILE A 72 6.38 33.64 36.09
N MET A 73 6.55 33.47 34.77
CA MET A 73 7.14 34.49 33.88
C MET A 73 6.06 35.38 33.26
N SER A 74 6.45 36.62 32.90
CA SER A 74 5.56 37.45 32.10
C SER A 74 5.46 36.91 30.67
N PRO A 75 4.31 37.06 29.98
CA PRO A 75 4.14 36.61 28.61
C PRO A 75 5.18 37.18 27.64
N GLU A 76 5.54 38.44 27.80
CA GLU A 76 6.53 39.14 26.98
C GLU A 76 7.93 38.52 27.14
N MET A 77 8.29 38.14 28.36
CA MET A 77 9.57 37.52 28.68
C MET A 77 9.67 36.10 28.13
N LEU A 78 8.58 35.32 28.19
CA LEU A 78 8.51 33.99 27.62
C LEU A 78 8.65 34.05 26.09
N GLU A 79 7.95 34.98 25.44
CA GLU A 79 8.03 35.17 24.00
C GLU A 79 9.46 35.58 23.56
N GLN A 80 10.09 36.52 24.26
CA GLN A 80 11.48 36.93 23.99
C GLN A 80 12.46 35.76 24.14
N SER A 81 12.26 34.92 25.17
CA SER A 81 13.13 33.76 25.42
C SER A 81 13.11 32.72 24.33
N LEU A 82 11.98 32.58 23.63
CA LEU A 82 11.78 31.55 22.56
C LEU A 82 11.95 32.10 21.14
N LEU A 83 12.23 33.40 20.98
CA LEU A 83 12.25 34.07 19.68
C LEU A 83 13.36 33.56 18.74
N TYR A 84 14.53 33.21 19.29
CA TYR A 84 15.70 32.79 18.51
C TYR A 84 16.10 31.32 18.84
N PRO A 85 15.69 30.32 18.03
CA PRO A 85 16.13 28.94 18.25
C PRO A 85 17.63 28.80 17.96
N ARG A 86 18.38 28.17 18.87
CA ARG A 86 19.79 27.83 18.68
C ARG A 86 20.02 26.49 18.00
N GLN A 87 19.01 25.66 17.94
CA GLN A 87 19.11 24.38 17.30
C GLN A 87 18.62 24.48 15.84
N ARG A 88 19.46 24.03 14.92
CA ARG A 88 19.09 23.82 13.52
C ARG A 88 19.06 22.33 13.23
N VAL A 89 17.98 21.87 12.62
CA VAL A 89 17.84 20.47 12.21
C VAL A 89 17.80 20.40 10.70
N GLU A 90 18.76 19.69 10.12
CA GLU A 90 18.78 19.39 8.69
C GLU A 90 18.22 17.99 8.48
N LEU A 91 17.17 17.89 7.65
CA LEU A 91 16.52 16.63 7.30
C LEU A 91 17.01 16.15 5.93
N GLY A 92 17.80 15.08 5.92
CA GLY A 92 18.10 14.30 4.72
C GLY A 92 17.01 13.24 4.50
N MET A 93 16.60 13.03 3.25
CA MET A 93 15.61 12.01 2.93
C MET A 93 16.18 11.02 1.91
N THR A 94 16.23 9.74 2.28
CA THR A 94 16.57 8.63 1.39
C THR A 94 15.37 7.69 1.28
N PHE A 95 15.38 6.82 0.26
CA PHE A 95 14.27 5.88 0.04
C PHE A 95 14.76 4.43 0.14
N LYS A 96 14.02 3.63 0.86
CA LYS A 96 14.19 2.17 0.91
C LYS A 96 13.00 1.50 0.22
N ASN A 97 13.27 0.47 -0.57
CA ASN A 97 12.21 -0.31 -1.19
C ASN A 97 11.77 -1.47 -0.28
N ILE A 98 10.49 -1.52 0.05
CA ILE A 98 9.86 -2.62 0.79
C ILE A 98 8.76 -3.20 -0.10
N MET A 99 8.97 -4.38 -0.67
CA MET A 99 8.01 -5.10 -1.53
C MET A 99 7.39 -4.23 -2.65
N SER A 100 8.23 -3.46 -3.34
CA SER A 100 7.84 -2.50 -4.39
C SER A 100 7.18 -1.21 -3.88
N VAL A 101 7.22 -0.94 -2.58
CA VAL A 101 6.84 0.34 -1.98
C VAL A 101 8.10 1.10 -1.60
N ASN A 102 8.27 2.30 -2.12
CA ASN A 102 9.39 3.17 -1.74
C ASN A 102 8.99 3.92 -0.47
N VAL A 103 9.60 3.54 0.65
CA VAL A 103 9.39 4.17 1.95
C VAL A 103 10.53 5.15 2.24
N PRO A 104 10.24 6.33 2.80
CA PRO A 104 11.27 7.29 3.17
C PRO A 104 12.02 6.82 4.42
N ILE A 105 13.30 7.07 4.44
CA ILE A 105 14.17 7.01 5.61
C ILE A 105 14.64 8.43 5.85
N TYR A 106 14.40 8.93 7.05
CA TYR A 106 14.83 10.25 7.47
C TYR A 106 16.18 10.14 8.16
N ASP A 107 17.13 10.91 7.67
CA ASP A 107 18.42 11.14 8.30
C ASP A 107 18.45 12.60 8.79
N PHE A 108 18.49 12.79 10.08
CA PHE A 108 18.45 14.12 10.68
C PHE A 108 19.76 14.39 11.39
N LYS A 109 20.35 15.53 11.03
CA LYS A 109 21.54 16.09 11.67
C LYS A 109 21.11 17.27 12.49
N THR A 110 21.38 17.22 13.77
CA THR A 110 21.15 18.36 14.66
C THR A 110 22.47 19.12 14.76
N GLU A 111 22.49 20.33 14.24
CA GLU A 111 23.60 21.26 14.41
C GLU A 111 23.27 22.18 15.58
N LEU A 112 24.10 22.14 16.60
CA LEU A 112 24.12 23.09 17.70
C LEU A 112 25.20 24.14 17.37
N GLU A 113 24.85 25.41 17.35
CA GLU A 113 25.83 26.51 17.17
C GLU A 113 26.91 26.49 18.25
N ASP A 114 26.57 26.09 19.49
CA ASP A 114 27.48 25.83 20.59
C ASP A 114 27.15 24.51 21.26
N ALA A 115 28.11 23.61 21.36
CA ALA A 115 27.94 22.27 21.96
C ALA A 115 27.55 22.31 23.46
N SER A 116 27.51 23.50 24.10
CA SER A 116 27.33 23.66 25.54
C SER A 116 25.95 24.12 25.95
N SER A 117 25.06 24.60 25.06
CA SER A 117 23.79 25.16 25.49
C SER A 117 22.65 24.93 24.53
N ILE A 118 21.67 24.14 24.97
CA ILE A 118 20.38 23.93 24.28
C ILE A 118 19.51 25.20 24.42
N TYR A 119 19.80 26.03 25.41
CA TYR A 119 18.95 27.16 25.81
C TYR A 119 19.21 28.43 24.99
N PRO A 120 18.18 29.01 24.33
CA PRO A 120 18.33 30.18 23.45
C PRO A 120 18.40 31.51 24.22
N TYR A 121 18.35 31.50 25.52
CA TYR A 121 18.25 32.67 26.38
C TYR A 121 19.31 32.70 27.49
N GLY A 122 19.47 33.88 28.11
CA GLY A 122 20.32 34.02 29.29
C GLY A 122 19.58 33.67 30.60
N PHE A 123 20.31 33.14 31.56
CA PHE A 123 19.75 32.69 32.83
C PHE A 123 19.20 33.79 33.76
N ALA A 124 19.41 35.07 33.40
CA ALA A 124 18.82 36.18 34.14
C ALA A 124 17.35 36.37 33.71
N LEU A 125 16.42 36.27 34.65
CA LEU A 125 14.98 36.46 34.46
C LEU A 125 14.21 35.27 33.79
N THR A 126 14.83 34.12 33.62
CA THR A 126 14.17 32.89 33.17
C THR A 126 13.97 31.92 34.32
N SER A 127 12.90 31.12 34.28
CA SER A 127 12.61 30.12 35.29
C SER A 127 13.25 28.78 34.97
N GLY A 128 13.68 28.01 35.99
CA GLY A 128 14.18 26.66 35.79
C GLY A 128 13.16 25.69 35.17
N GLU A 129 11.87 25.94 35.35
CA GLU A 129 10.79 25.16 34.72
C GLU A 129 10.77 25.29 33.20
N LEU A 130 11.23 26.42 32.65
CA LEU A 130 11.41 26.57 31.20
C LEU A 130 12.58 25.73 30.69
N ASP A 131 13.66 25.66 31.48
CA ASP A 131 14.81 24.81 31.14
C ASP A 131 14.41 23.33 31.12
N ASP A 132 13.64 22.88 32.11
CA ASP A 132 13.12 21.51 32.17
C ASP A 132 12.20 21.23 30.99
N ALA A 133 11.29 22.13 30.64
CA ALA A 133 10.39 21.97 29.48
C ALA A 133 11.16 21.83 28.18
N LEU A 134 12.20 22.64 27.95
CA LEU A 134 13.02 22.58 26.74
C LEU A 134 13.90 21.31 26.68
N SER A 135 14.44 20.86 27.82
CA SER A 135 15.25 19.66 27.88
C SER A 135 14.41 18.41 27.57
N VAL A 136 13.21 18.31 28.12
CA VAL A 136 12.25 17.23 27.80
C VAL A 136 11.83 17.28 26.32
N LEU A 137 11.49 18.47 25.82
CA LEU A 137 11.12 18.66 24.42
C LEU A 137 12.23 18.24 23.45
N ALA A 138 13.48 18.63 23.74
CA ALA A 138 14.64 18.23 22.94
C ALA A 138 14.84 16.70 22.91
N GLY A 139 14.59 16.02 24.05
CA GLY A 139 14.61 14.56 24.13
C GLY A 139 13.51 13.90 23.29
N VAL A 140 12.30 14.43 23.36
CA VAL A 140 11.13 13.90 22.63
C VAL A 140 11.20 14.20 21.13
N PHE A 141 11.88 15.27 20.73
CA PHE A 141 11.96 15.70 19.33
C PHE A 141 12.49 14.61 18.39
N ARG A 142 13.48 13.84 18.83
CA ARG A 142 14.01 12.71 18.08
C ARG A 142 12.94 11.62 17.87
N ASP A 143 12.20 11.29 18.91
CA ASP A 143 11.12 10.30 18.85
C ASP A 143 9.98 10.79 17.95
N MET A 144 9.69 12.10 17.92
CA MET A 144 8.71 12.69 16.99
C MET A 144 9.13 12.53 15.52
N LEU A 145 10.40 12.75 15.20
CA LEU A 145 10.91 12.54 13.83
C LEU A 145 10.85 11.06 13.42
N GLU A 146 11.21 10.15 14.33
CA GLU A 146 11.06 8.71 14.08
C GLU A 146 9.60 8.31 13.90
N LEU A 147 8.70 8.86 14.70
CA LEU A 147 7.26 8.67 14.59
C LEU A 147 6.74 9.15 13.23
N ALA A 148 7.15 10.33 12.78
CA ALA A 148 6.77 10.86 11.47
C ALA A 148 7.21 9.96 10.31
N GLN A 149 8.43 9.40 10.39
CA GLN A 149 8.92 8.41 9.41
C GLN A 149 8.06 7.15 9.39
N ILE A 150 7.74 6.61 10.57
CA ILE A 150 6.95 5.39 10.70
C ILE A 150 5.51 5.63 10.22
N GLU A 151 4.90 6.74 10.57
CA GLU A 151 3.54 7.10 10.11
C GLU A 151 3.49 7.24 8.59
N LYS A 152 4.49 7.88 7.99
CA LYS A 152 4.58 7.97 6.52
C LYS A 152 4.75 6.61 5.87
N THR A 153 5.57 5.75 6.45
CA THR A 153 5.77 4.38 5.98
C THR A 153 4.46 3.58 6.06
N MET A 154 3.73 3.69 7.19
CA MET A 154 2.42 3.05 7.37
C MET A 154 1.41 3.51 6.31
N GLN A 155 1.34 4.81 6.04
CA GLN A 155 0.44 5.36 5.03
C GLN A 155 0.70 4.77 3.65
N LEU A 156 1.97 4.73 3.22
CA LEU A 156 2.36 4.18 1.91
C LEU A 156 2.08 2.68 1.80
N LEU A 157 2.33 1.92 2.88
CA LEU A 157 2.01 0.49 2.92
C LEU A 157 0.51 0.23 2.90
N ALA A 158 -0.30 1.02 3.62
CA ALA A 158 -1.75 0.91 3.63
C ALA A 158 -2.33 1.15 2.23
N ASP A 159 -1.86 2.17 1.53
CA ASP A 159 -2.27 2.48 0.15
C ASP A 159 -1.96 1.31 -0.81
N GLU A 160 -0.77 0.70 -0.69
CA GLU A 160 -0.42 -0.43 -1.56
C GLU A 160 -1.19 -1.70 -1.19
N ILE A 161 -1.46 -1.95 0.09
CA ILE A 161 -2.33 -3.05 0.55
C ILE A 161 -3.73 -2.89 -0.04
N GLU A 162 -4.30 -1.68 0.01
CA GLU A 162 -5.62 -1.42 -0.57
C GLU A 162 -5.64 -1.61 -2.09
N ARG A 163 -4.63 -1.10 -2.81
CA ARG A 163 -4.49 -1.30 -4.26
C ARG A 163 -4.36 -2.78 -4.61
N THR A 164 -3.54 -3.52 -3.86
CA THR A 164 -3.35 -4.95 -4.08
C THR A 164 -4.62 -5.73 -3.76
N ARG A 165 -5.34 -5.39 -2.68
CA ARG A 165 -6.63 -5.98 -2.34
C ARG A 165 -7.67 -5.77 -3.45
N ARG A 166 -7.76 -4.55 -4.00
CA ARG A 166 -8.67 -4.27 -5.13
C ARG A 166 -8.33 -5.10 -6.36
N ARG A 167 -7.03 -5.28 -6.69
CA ARG A 167 -6.59 -6.13 -7.81
C ARG A 167 -6.90 -7.61 -7.58
N VAL A 168 -6.66 -8.13 -6.37
CA VAL A 168 -6.99 -9.51 -6.00
C VAL A 168 -8.49 -9.75 -6.14
N ASN A 169 -9.33 -8.87 -5.58
CA ASN A 169 -10.78 -8.97 -5.66
C ASN A 169 -11.30 -8.90 -7.12
N ALA A 170 -10.75 -8.00 -7.93
CA ALA A 170 -11.12 -7.90 -9.35
C ALA A 170 -10.77 -9.17 -10.14
N LEU A 171 -9.61 -9.79 -9.85
CA LEU A 171 -9.23 -11.06 -10.47
C LEU A 171 -10.15 -12.20 -10.03
N GLU A 172 -10.43 -12.31 -8.73
CA GLU A 172 -11.17 -13.41 -8.13
C GLU A 172 -12.66 -13.40 -8.48
N TYR A 173 -13.30 -12.23 -8.36
CA TYR A 173 -14.77 -12.14 -8.49
C TYR A 173 -15.26 -11.69 -9.86
N ILE A 174 -14.42 -11.06 -10.67
CA ILE A 174 -14.84 -10.52 -11.97
C ILE A 174 -14.10 -11.22 -13.11
N MET A 175 -12.77 -11.10 -13.18
CA MET A 175 -12.02 -11.48 -14.38
C MET A 175 -11.93 -13.00 -14.57
N ILE A 176 -11.64 -13.77 -13.54
CA ILE A 176 -11.52 -15.23 -13.64
C ILE A 176 -12.87 -15.87 -13.97
N PRO A 177 -13.99 -15.57 -13.26
CA PRO A 177 -15.30 -16.13 -13.60
C PRO A 177 -15.77 -15.74 -14.99
N GLU A 178 -15.57 -14.48 -15.41
CA GLU A 178 -15.94 -14.02 -16.76
C GLU A 178 -15.20 -14.83 -17.85
N MET A 179 -13.86 -14.97 -17.71
CA MET A 179 -13.07 -15.76 -18.65
C MET A 179 -13.50 -17.24 -18.66
N GLN A 180 -13.83 -17.83 -17.52
CA GLN A 180 -14.32 -19.21 -17.43
C GLN A 180 -15.69 -19.38 -18.12
N THR A 181 -16.59 -18.44 -17.95
CA THR A 181 -17.90 -18.43 -18.62
C THR A 181 -17.72 -18.31 -20.13
N ASN A 182 -16.82 -17.45 -20.58
CA ASN A 182 -16.49 -17.28 -22.00
C ASN A 182 -15.86 -18.54 -22.60
N ILE A 183 -14.99 -19.23 -21.88
CA ILE A 183 -14.44 -20.52 -22.30
C ILE A 183 -15.55 -21.56 -22.48
N LYS A 184 -16.48 -21.67 -21.52
CA LYS A 184 -17.62 -22.59 -21.62
C LYS A 184 -18.47 -22.28 -22.84
N TYR A 185 -18.79 -21.01 -23.06
CA TYR A 185 -19.56 -20.56 -24.22
C TYR A 185 -18.90 -20.92 -25.55
N ILE A 186 -17.61 -20.60 -25.69
CA ILE A 186 -16.87 -20.91 -26.92
C ILE A 186 -16.78 -22.41 -27.14
N SER A 187 -16.48 -23.22 -26.10
CA SER A 187 -16.41 -24.68 -26.19
C SER A 187 -17.73 -25.24 -26.67
N MET A 188 -18.85 -24.81 -26.10
CA MET A 188 -20.18 -25.25 -26.48
C MET A 188 -20.52 -24.92 -27.95
N LYS A 189 -20.15 -23.68 -28.39
CA LYS A 189 -20.35 -23.27 -29.79
C LYS A 189 -19.46 -24.04 -30.79
N LEU A 190 -18.24 -24.35 -30.43
CA LEU A 190 -17.36 -25.16 -31.26
C LEU A 190 -17.85 -26.63 -31.37
N GLU A 191 -18.32 -27.21 -30.26
CA GLU A 191 -18.92 -28.55 -30.24
C GLU A 191 -20.18 -28.60 -31.10
N GLU A 192 -21.05 -27.58 -31.04
CA GLU A 192 -22.23 -27.46 -31.88
C GLU A 192 -21.87 -27.38 -33.36
N ASN A 193 -20.89 -26.55 -33.72
CA ASN A 193 -20.39 -26.44 -35.08
C ASN A 193 -19.78 -27.77 -35.58
N ASP A 194 -18.97 -28.44 -34.75
CA ASP A 194 -18.37 -29.75 -35.11
C ASP A 194 -19.47 -30.80 -35.30
N ARG A 195 -20.52 -30.82 -34.43
CA ARG A 195 -21.68 -31.72 -34.60
C ARG A 195 -22.46 -31.43 -35.88
N SER A 196 -22.77 -30.15 -36.13
CA SER A 196 -23.46 -29.74 -37.36
C SER A 196 -22.68 -30.12 -38.63
N THR A 197 -21.36 -29.94 -38.61
CA THR A 197 -20.50 -30.33 -39.74
C THR A 197 -20.48 -31.83 -39.97
N LYS A 198 -20.41 -32.64 -38.89
CA LYS A 198 -20.49 -34.10 -38.99
C LYS A 198 -21.82 -34.57 -39.58
N VAL A 199 -22.94 -33.99 -39.13
CA VAL A 199 -24.27 -34.33 -39.69
C VAL A 199 -24.36 -33.96 -41.17
N ARG A 200 -23.85 -32.80 -41.59
CA ARG A 200 -23.80 -32.41 -43.00
C ARG A 200 -22.95 -33.37 -43.82
N LEU A 201 -21.77 -33.75 -43.30
CA LEU A 201 -20.89 -34.72 -44.00
C LEU A 201 -21.54 -36.09 -44.11
N MET A 202 -22.27 -36.58 -43.09
CA MET A 202 -23.05 -37.83 -43.20
C MET A 202 -24.08 -37.73 -44.30
N LYS A 203 -24.85 -36.63 -44.35
CA LYS A 203 -25.87 -36.42 -45.37
C LYS A 203 -25.27 -36.36 -46.78
N VAL A 204 -24.15 -35.64 -46.96
CA VAL A 204 -23.41 -35.61 -48.25
C VAL A 204 -22.92 -37.00 -48.65
N LYS A 205 -22.36 -37.76 -47.68
CA LYS A 205 -21.95 -39.15 -47.94
C LYS A 205 -23.13 -40.01 -48.45
N ASP A 206 -24.28 -39.95 -47.78
CA ASP A 206 -25.47 -40.69 -48.15
C ASP A 206 -25.93 -40.31 -49.58
N MET A 207 -25.95 -39.01 -49.89
CA MET A 207 -26.30 -38.52 -51.24
C MET A 207 -25.30 -39.01 -52.33
N VAL A 208 -24.00 -39.05 -52.04
CA VAL A 208 -22.97 -39.54 -52.96
C VAL A 208 -23.12 -41.03 -53.15
N LEU A 209 -23.40 -41.82 -52.12
CA LEU A 209 -23.63 -43.27 -52.23
C LEU A 209 -24.90 -43.61 -53.05
N GLU A 210 -25.97 -42.85 -52.84
CA GLU A 210 -27.20 -42.94 -53.62
C GLU A 210 -26.93 -42.61 -55.10
N ALA A 211 -26.19 -41.53 -55.39
CA ALA A 211 -25.83 -41.14 -56.77
C ALA A 211 -24.88 -42.13 -57.44
N ALA A 212 -24.01 -42.82 -56.68
CA ALA A 212 -23.09 -43.83 -57.18
C ALA A 212 -23.73 -45.23 -57.34
N GLY A 213 -25.03 -45.36 -57.05
CA GLY A 213 -25.75 -46.65 -57.23
C GLY A 213 -25.50 -47.68 -56.12
N TYR A 214 -24.77 -47.36 -55.06
CA TYR A 214 -24.46 -48.29 -53.96
C TYR A 214 -25.54 -48.31 -52.86
N GLY A 215 -26.71 -47.64 -53.05
CA GLY A 215 -27.75 -47.45 -52.04
C GLY A 215 -29.01 -48.26 -52.23
N LYS A 216 -28.97 -49.37 -52.86
CA LYS A 216 -30.11 -50.33 -52.92
C LYS A 216 -29.63 -51.76 -52.71
N ASN A 217 -29.62 -52.19 -51.46
CA ASN A 217 -29.95 -53.53 -51.01
C ASN A 217 -30.63 -53.43 -49.66
#